data_1487490d1f884cddc18f5842442f37ba
#
_entry.id   1487490d1f884cddc18f5842442f37ba
#
_cell.length_a   1.000
_cell.length_b   1.000
_cell.length_c   1.000
_cell.angle_alpha   90.00
_cell.angle_beta   90.00
_cell.angle_gamma   90.00
#
_symmetry.space_group_name_H-M   'P 1'
#
loop_
_entity.id
_entity.type
_entity.pdbx_description
1 polymer ?
#
loop_
_entity_poly.entity_id
_entity_poly.type
_entity_poly.pdbx_seq_one_letter_code
_entity_poly.pdbx_strand_id
1 'polypeptide(L)'
;MKKAMKKLMAALLAVAMVCAMAIPAFAAGGAGATTGEGKITIDNAVIGHTYKIYRILNLQYNDTAKSFRYEKNDKWGAFVEEQTAYLAVDSKTGVVTWANSDNADNGTAIKALAVAAGQHVTDTPSLAADDSKEATSNTVIFDNLPLGWYLVVSDLTTDAICSIDTTAKEVTIKEKNGVPTVTKEVEYASGSLGQGNDGNVGDTVNFQTTIYVTDGNPTNYVLHDKMSNGLTFKEDSIAVKVNDTTPITNYTVKYTNTDKCTFEISFPNGTLQTNDKVVVTYSATINSDAVVGTAGNENETWLKYGNNGETTHGKTKTYTWSFNIFKYFTDSNNDMRYLANVEFVLYRKNADDKAEYAKFDSNNKLSGWTEAESEAGKLKTNATSIVGVEGLDKGTYFLKEITTPDGFNGLTSDVEVQIDSSCNTLNGATYTVQYKMVNEDDFTNTDKEEKVVPIENKRGTVLPGTGGIGTTIFYVVGGGLMVAAAVLLITKKRMENH
;
A
#
# COMPACT_ATOMS: atom_id res chain seq x y z
N MET A 1 -39.77 -14.35 4.15
CA MET A 1 -39.99 -13.07 3.50
C MET A 1 -39.30 -12.94 2.09
N LYS A 2 -38.02 -13.31 1.88
CA LYS A 2 -37.38 -13.23 0.55
C LYS A 2 -38.03 -14.03 -0.58
N LYS A 3 -38.64 -15.20 -0.31
CA LYS A 3 -39.35 -16.00 -1.32
C LYS A 3 -40.73 -15.42 -1.70
N ALA A 4 -41.40 -14.73 -0.79
CA ALA A 4 -42.70 -14.11 -1.04
C ALA A 4 -42.58 -12.82 -1.87
N MET A 5 -41.50 -12.03 -1.63
CA MET A 5 -41.25 -10.81 -2.39
C MET A 5 -40.78 -11.09 -3.83
N LYS A 6 -39.99 -12.18 -4.05
CA LYS A 6 -39.62 -12.62 -5.41
C LYS A 6 -40.84 -13.09 -6.21
N LYS A 7 -41.82 -13.77 -5.55
CA LYS A 7 -43.09 -14.18 -6.17
C LYS A 7 -43.99 -13.00 -6.49
N LEU A 8 -43.97 -11.94 -5.67
CA LEU A 8 -44.78 -10.76 -5.88
C LEU A 8 -44.29 -9.92 -7.08
N MET A 9 -42.96 -9.80 -7.26
CA MET A 9 -42.37 -9.09 -8.42
C MET A 9 -42.54 -9.86 -9.73
N ALA A 10 -42.38 -11.20 -9.69
CA ALA A 10 -42.64 -12.04 -10.86
C ALA A 10 -44.16 -12.06 -11.23
N ALA A 11 -45.04 -12.07 -10.24
CA ALA A 11 -46.49 -12.03 -10.47
C ALA A 11 -46.97 -10.68 -11.06
N LEU A 12 -46.38 -9.56 -10.68
CA LEU A 12 -46.68 -8.24 -11.24
C LEU A 12 -46.25 -8.12 -12.71
N LEU A 13 -45.08 -8.72 -13.07
CA LEU A 13 -44.66 -8.78 -14.50
C LEU A 13 -45.55 -9.73 -15.32
N ALA A 14 -45.95 -10.88 -14.76
CA ALA A 14 -46.79 -11.85 -15.44
C ALA A 14 -48.21 -11.30 -15.72
N VAL A 15 -48.77 -10.57 -14.75
CA VAL A 15 -50.12 -9.96 -14.92
C VAL A 15 -50.10 -8.89 -16.02
N ALA A 16 -49.00 -8.15 -16.18
CA ALA A 16 -48.87 -7.13 -17.22
C ALA A 16 -48.87 -7.68 -18.66
N MET A 17 -48.34 -8.92 -18.85
CA MET A 17 -48.32 -9.54 -20.19
C MET A 17 -49.45 -10.50 -20.48
N VAL A 18 -50.07 -11.15 -19.51
CA VAL A 18 -51.19 -12.06 -19.69
C VAL A 18 -52.47 -11.29 -20.12
N CYS A 19 -52.62 -10.05 -19.71
CA CYS A 19 -53.73 -9.19 -20.18
C CYS A 19 -53.63 -8.77 -21.68
N ALA A 20 -52.49 -9.01 -22.32
CA ALA A 20 -52.28 -8.68 -23.75
C ALA A 20 -52.88 -9.71 -24.74
N MET A 21 -53.45 -10.82 -24.26
CA MET A 21 -54.00 -11.85 -25.14
C MET A 21 -55.48 -11.67 -25.56
N ALA A 22 -56.20 -10.68 -25.04
CA ALA A 22 -57.45 -10.26 -25.59
C ALA A 22 -57.20 -9.05 -26.50
N ILE A 23 -57.03 -9.24 -27.81
CA ILE A 23 -56.87 -8.16 -28.78
C ILE A 23 -58.26 -7.51 -28.98
N PRO A 24 -58.64 -6.46 -28.26
CA PRO A 24 -59.65 -5.55 -28.76
C PRO A 24 -59.01 -4.81 -29.93
N ALA A 25 -59.69 -4.76 -31.07
CA ALA A 25 -59.27 -4.01 -32.23
C ALA A 25 -58.95 -2.56 -31.81
N PHE A 26 -57.67 -2.19 -31.81
CA PHE A 26 -57.27 -0.78 -31.76
C PHE A 26 -57.66 -0.18 -33.11
N ALA A 27 -58.82 0.37 -33.18
CA ALA A 27 -59.23 1.18 -34.31
C ALA A 27 -58.29 2.40 -34.41
N ALA A 28 -57.80 2.70 -35.61
CA ALA A 28 -56.92 3.84 -35.87
C ALA A 28 -57.61 5.13 -35.39
N GLY A 29 -57.23 5.60 -34.21
CA GLY A 29 -57.77 6.84 -33.64
C GLY A 29 -57.70 6.85 -32.13
N GLY A 30 -56.62 7.34 -31.56
CA GLY A 30 -56.57 7.74 -30.15
C GLY A 30 -55.78 6.89 -29.16
N ALA A 31 -54.76 6.15 -29.61
CA ALA A 31 -53.75 5.64 -28.67
C ALA A 31 -52.76 6.77 -28.34
N GLY A 32 -52.99 7.46 -27.22
CA GLY A 32 -52.02 8.45 -26.72
C GLY A 32 -50.81 7.74 -26.15
N ALA A 33 -49.62 8.10 -26.57
CA ALA A 33 -48.43 7.76 -25.85
C ALA A 33 -48.55 8.33 -24.43
N THR A 34 -48.42 7.47 -23.40
CA THR A 34 -48.39 7.92 -22.00
C THR A 34 -47.08 8.66 -21.75
N THR A 35 -47.14 9.99 -21.81
CA THR A 35 -45.99 10.85 -21.62
C THR A 35 -45.89 11.36 -20.18
N GLY A 36 -44.73 11.22 -19.58
CA GLY A 36 -44.38 11.99 -18.38
C GLY A 36 -44.94 11.52 -17.02
N GLU A 37 -45.34 10.25 -16.87
CA GLU A 37 -45.91 9.76 -15.61
C GLU A 37 -45.06 8.72 -14.90
N GLY A 38 -44.00 8.20 -15.54
CA GLY A 38 -43.16 7.13 -15.01
C GLY A 38 -42.00 7.63 -14.17
N LYS A 39 -41.60 6.81 -13.23
CA LYS A 39 -40.42 7.08 -12.35
C LYS A 39 -39.63 5.81 -12.11
N ILE A 40 -38.32 5.93 -12.30
CA ILE A 40 -37.36 4.88 -11.94
C ILE A 40 -36.46 5.44 -10.82
N THR A 41 -36.40 4.76 -9.67
CA THR A 41 -35.55 5.09 -8.58
C THR A 41 -34.46 4.02 -8.47
N ILE A 42 -33.21 4.42 -8.47
CA ILE A 42 -32.07 3.53 -8.21
C ILE A 42 -31.66 3.76 -6.75
N ASP A 43 -31.86 2.77 -5.93
CA ASP A 43 -31.53 2.75 -4.50
C ASP A 43 -30.15 2.08 -4.30
N ASN A 44 -29.37 2.52 -3.33
CA ASN A 44 -27.97 2.15 -3.13
C ASN A 44 -27.04 2.55 -4.30
N ALA A 45 -27.36 3.64 -5.00
CA ALA A 45 -26.51 4.18 -6.02
C ALA A 45 -25.11 4.54 -5.46
N VAL A 46 -24.08 4.30 -6.25
CA VAL A 46 -22.69 4.61 -5.87
C VAL A 46 -22.35 6.03 -6.26
N ILE A 47 -22.02 6.87 -5.29
CA ILE A 47 -21.69 8.29 -5.49
C ILE A 47 -20.52 8.44 -6.45
N GLY A 48 -20.62 9.38 -7.41
CA GLY A 48 -19.61 9.64 -8.43
C GLY A 48 -19.73 8.75 -9.67
N HIS A 49 -20.65 7.77 -9.68
CA HIS A 49 -20.89 6.90 -10.82
C HIS A 49 -22.10 7.35 -11.64
N THR A 50 -22.05 7.06 -12.94
CA THR A 50 -23.08 7.48 -13.90
C THR A 50 -24.05 6.36 -14.17
N TYR A 51 -25.34 6.67 -14.06
CA TYR A 51 -26.47 5.81 -14.40
C TYR A 51 -27.15 6.35 -15.66
N LYS A 52 -27.45 5.43 -16.59
CA LYS A 52 -28.13 5.73 -17.86
C LYS A 52 -29.37 4.88 -18.04
N ILE A 53 -30.40 5.42 -18.64
CA ILE A 53 -31.59 4.68 -18.96
C ILE A 53 -31.84 4.70 -20.45
N TYR A 54 -32.36 3.58 -20.97
CA TYR A 54 -32.71 3.40 -22.38
C TYR A 54 -34.08 2.74 -22.48
N ARG A 55 -35.01 3.37 -23.15
CA ARG A 55 -36.33 2.81 -23.36
C ARG A 55 -36.30 1.82 -24.53
N ILE A 56 -36.39 0.52 -24.24
CA ILE A 56 -36.32 -0.57 -25.22
C ILE A 56 -37.69 -0.76 -25.93
N LEU A 57 -38.78 -0.73 -25.13
CA LEU A 57 -40.14 -0.87 -25.64
C LEU A 57 -41.00 0.31 -25.21
N ASN A 58 -41.87 0.76 -26.14
CA ASN A 58 -42.86 1.76 -25.88
C ASN A 58 -44.15 1.10 -25.38
N LEU A 59 -44.79 1.66 -24.35
CA LEU A 59 -46.12 1.25 -23.93
C LEU A 59 -47.20 2.10 -24.63
N GLN A 60 -48.14 1.43 -25.27
CA GLN A 60 -49.36 2.03 -25.83
C GLN A 60 -50.53 1.68 -24.92
N TYR A 61 -51.31 2.67 -24.52
CA TYR A 61 -52.45 2.51 -23.62
C TYR A 61 -53.75 2.93 -24.27
N ASN A 62 -54.80 2.12 -24.09
CA ASN A 62 -56.16 2.46 -24.49
C ASN A 62 -56.97 2.73 -23.24
N ASP A 63 -57.29 4.01 -22.99
CA ASP A 63 -57.99 4.41 -21.76
C ASP A 63 -59.43 3.89 -21.72
N THR A 64 -60.11 3.75 -22.88
CA THR A 64 -61.47 3.22 -22.97
C THR A 64 -61.50 1.73 -22.65
N ALA A 65 -60.61 0.95 -23.23
CA ALA A 65 -60.51 -0.50 -23.01
C ALA A 65 -59.75 -0.88 -21.73
N LYS A 66 -59.14 0.09 -21.05
CA LYS A 66 -58.27 -0.12 -19.90
C LYS A 66 -57.21 -1.18 -20.16
N SER A 67 -56.66 -1.24 -21.39
CA SER A 67 -55.69 -2.22 -21.85
C SER A 67 -54.45 -1.54 -22.40
N PHE A 68 -53.32 -2.22 -22.32
CA PHE A 68 -52.05 -1.74 -22.87
C PHE A 68 -51.34 -2.83 -23.68
N ARG A 69 -50.42 -2.40 -24.53
CA ARG A 69 -49.52 -3.27 -25.29
C ARG A 69 -48.12 -2.63 -25.38
N TYR A 70 -47.12 -3.45 -25.62
CA TYR A 70 -45.77 -2.99 -25.88
C TYR A 70 -45.49 -3.02 -27.40
N GLU A 71 -44.81 -1.98 -27.88
CA GLU A 71 -44.30 -1.87 -29.24
C GLU A 71 -42.80 -1.60 -29.23
N LYS A 72 -42.11 -1.96 -30.31
CA LYS A 72 -40.68 -1.66 -30.46
C LYS A 72 -40.44 -0.17 -30.34
N ASN A 73 -39.38 0.23 -29.62
CA ASN A 73 -38.85 1.58 -29.75
C ASN A 73 -38.02 1.67 -31.03
N ASP A 74 -38.10 2.77 -31.76
CA ASP A 74 -37.44 2.96 -33.06
C ASP A 74 -35.91 2.77 -32.95
N LYS A 75 -35.29 3.22 -31.86
CA LYS A 75 -33.84 3.07 -31.59
C LYS A 75 -33.43 1.62 -31.34
N TRP A 76 -34.36 0.78 -30.89
CA TRP A 76 -34.11 -0.59 -30.41
C TRP A 76 -34.71 -1.66 -31.32
N GLY A 77 -35.33 -1.27 -32.45
CA GLY A 77 -36.08 -2.17 -33.30
C GLY A 77 -35.30 -3.38 -33.76
N ALA A 78 -34.07 -3.18 -34.26
CA ALA A 78 -33.20 -4.27 -34.71
C ALA A 78 -32.83 -5.23 -33.55
N PHE A 79 -32.41 -4.67 -32.40
CA PHE A 79 -32.09 -5.48 -31.21
C PHE A 79 -33.29 -6.34 -30.79
N VAL A 80 -34.47 -5.75 -30.67
CA VAL A 80 -35.70 -6.45 -30.25
C VAL A 80 -36.05 -7.62 -31.19
N GLU A 81 -35.88 -7.41 -32.51
CA GLU A 81 -36.14 -8.45 -33.54
C GLU A 81 -35.13 -9.60 -33.47
N GLU A 82 -33.90 -9.36 -33.02
CA GLU A 82 -32.89 -10.38 -32.87
C GLU A 82 -33.09 -11.24 -31.61
N GLN A 83 -33.82 -10.77 -30.61
CA GLN A 83 -34.02 -11.47 -29.33
C GLN A 83 -35.09 -12.57 -29.38
N THR A 84 -35.15 -13.35 -30.45
CA THR A 84 -36.21 -14.36 -30.71
C THR A 84 -36.31 -15.47 -29.68
N ALA A 85 -35.28 -15.70 -28.89
CA ALA A 85 -35.31 -16.63 -27.76
C ALA A 85 -36.20 -16.12 -26.61
N TYR A 86 -36.37 -14.81 -26.51
CA TYR A 86 -37.08 -14.14 -25.40
C TYR A 86 -38.33 -13.39 -25.87
N LEU A 87 -38.28 -12.76 -27.01
CA LEU A 87 -39.30 -11.84 -27.49
C LEU A 87 -39.90 -12.31 -28.82
N ALA A 88 -41.19 -12.14 -29.00
CA ALA A 88 -41.90 -12.32 -30.26
C ALA A 88 -42.48 -10.99 -30.73
N VAL A 89 -42.21 -10.63 -31.99
CA VAL A 89 -42.72 -9.41 -32.62
C VAL A 89 -43.73 -9.74 -33.70
N ASP A 90 -44.94 -9.25 -33.54
CA ASP A 90 -45.93 -9.34 -34.63
C ASP A 90 -45.54 -8.39 -35.76
N SER A 91 -45.26 -8.97 -36.94
CA SER A 91 -44.77 -8.22 -38.12
C SER A 91 -45.77 -7.26 -38.73
N LYS A 92 -47.07 -7.40 -38.42
CA LYS A 92 -48.15 -6.54 -38.96
C LYS A 92 -48.46 -5.37 -38.03
N THR A 93 -48.39 -5.63 -36.70
CA THR A 93 -48.82 -4.66 -35.68
C THR A 93 -47.66 -4.03 -34.91
N GLY A 94 -46.46 -4.61 -35.00
CA GLY A 94 -45.29 -4.18 -34.21
C GLY A 94 -45.40 -4.53 -32.72
N VAL A 95 -46.45 -5.25 -32.32
CA VAL A 95 -46.64 -5.64 -30.90
C VAL A 95 -45.58 -6.64 -30.49
N VAL A 96 -45.00 -6.40 -29.31
CA VAL A 96 -43.98 -7.25 -28.68
C VAL A 96 -44.59 -8.01 -27.52
N THR A 97 -44.35 -9.33 -27.51
CA THR A 97 -44.76 -10.25 -26.43
C THR A 97 -43.59 -11.14 -26.05
N TRP A 98 -43.74 -11.91 -24.96
CA TRP A 98 -42.79 -13.00 -24.70
C TRP A 98 -42.91 -14.08 -25.77
N ALA A 99 -41.74 -14.57 -26.26
CA ALA A 99 -41.68 -15.67 -27.23
C ALA A 99 -42.25 -16.99 -26.62
N ASN A 100 -42.08 -17.16 -25.31
CA ASN A 100 -42.65 -18.24 -24.52
C ASN A 100 -43.24 -17.62 -23.23
N SER A 101 -44.47 -18.02 -22.86
CA SER A 101 -45.10 -17.58 -21.60
C SER A 101 -44.28 -17.84 -20.35
N ASP A 102 -43.50 -18.93 -20.34
CA ASP A 102 -42.62 -19.26 -19.22
C ASP A 102 -41.49 -18.24 -19.00
N ASN A 103 -41.14 -17.45 -20.01
CA ASN A 103 -40.15 -16.37 -19.88
C ASN A 103 -40.66 -15.22 -19.02
N ALA A 104 -41.95 -15.02 -18.90
CA ALA A 104 -42.53 -13.94 -18.10
C ALA A 104 -42.20 -14.08 -16.61
N ASP A 105 -42.17 -15.30 -16.09
CA ASP A 105 -41.85 -15.62 -14.68
C ASP A 105 -40.42 -16.10 -14.49
N ASN A 106 -39.62 -16.15 -15.56
CA ASN A 106 -38.25 -16.67 -15.51
C ASN A 106 -37.22 -15.56 -15.32
N GLY A 107 -36.85 -15.32 -14.09
CA GLY A 107 -35.82 -14.34 -13.73
C GLY A 107 -34.47 -14.54 -14.45
N THR A 108 -34.17 -15.76 -14.90
CA THR A 108 -32.96 -16.08 -15.68
C THR A 108 -33.09 -15.53 -17.11
N ALA A 109 -34.28 -15.67 -17.76
CA ALA A 109 -34.50 -15.14 -19.09
C ALA A 109 -34.46 -13.60 -19.09
N ILE A 110 -35.10 -12.96 -18.09
CA ILE A 110 -35.06 -11.50 -17.90
C ILE A 110 -33.63 -11.00 -17.70
N LYS A 111 -32.85 -11.69 -16.87
CA LYS A 111 -31.43 -11.35 -16.65
C LYS A 111 -30.61 -11.51 -17.92
N ALA A 112 -30.80 -12.59 -18.68
CA ALA A 112 -30.09 -12.79 -19.93
C ALA A 112 -30.43 -11.72 -21.00
N LEU A 113 -31.71 -11.31 -21.09
CA LEU A 113 -32.12 -10.21 -21.95
C LEU A 113 -31.49 -8.89 -21.50
N ALA A 114 -31.40 -8.63 -20.20
CA ALA A 114 -30.73 -7.44 -19.66
C ALA A 114 -29.24 -7.40 -20.05
N VAL A 115 -28.53 -8.53 -19.89
CA VAL A 115 -27.11 -8.64 -20.30
C VAL A 115 -26.95 -8.42 -21.79
N ALA A 116 -27.82 -9.02 -22.64
CA ALA A 116 -27.76 -8.82 -24.08
C ALA A 116 -28.02 -7.37 -24.46
N ALA A 117 -28.97 -6.69 -23.81
CA ALA A 117 -29.25 -5.28 -24.03
C ALA A 117 -28.10 -4.36 -23.62
N GLY A 118 -27.44 -4.65 -22.47
CA GLY A 118 -26.23 -3.94 -22.02
C GLY A 118 -25.06 -4.11 -22.98
N GLN A 119 -24.87 -5.33 -23.52
CA GLN A 119 -23.87 -5.58 -24.56
C GLN A 119 -24.17 -4.80 -25.83
N HIS A 120 -25.43 -4.73 -26.25
CA HIS A 120 -25.86 -3.94 -27.42
C HIS A 120 -25.53 -2.45 -27.26
N VAL A 121 -25.70 -1.87 -26.06
CA VAL A 121 -25.27 -0.49 -25.76
C VAL A 121 -23.76 -0.33 -25.92
N THR A 122 -22.99 -1.29 -25.45
CA THR A 122 -21.51 -1.31 -25.54
C THR A 122 -21.06 -1.38 -27.01
N ASP A 123 -21.68 -2.26 -27.80
CA ASP A 123 -21.33 -2.51 -29.19
C ASP A 123 -21.87 -1.39 -30.15
N THR A 124 -22.76 -0.54 -29.64
CA THR A 124 -23.38 0.57 -30.40
C THR A 124 -23.14 1.91 -29.70
N PRO A 125 -21.89 2.46 -29.71
CA PRO A 125 -21.59 3.72 -29.04
C PRO A 125 -22.40 4.93 -29.48
N SER A 126 -23.00 4.87 -30.66
CA SER A 126 -23.92 5.93 -31.20
C SER A 126 -25.33 5.88 -30.62
N LEU A 127 -25.69 4.81 -29.87
CA LEU A 127 -27.00 4.68 -29.24
C LEU A 127 -27.11 5.63 -28.05
N ALA A 128 -27.80 6.74 -28.23
CA ALA A 128 -27.95 7.73 -27.16
C ALA A 128 -28.93 7.25 -26.09
N ALA A 129 -28.51 7.39 -24.82
CA ALA A 129 -29.40 7.18 -23.68
C ALA A 129 -30.62 8.14 -23.73
N ASP A 130 -31.75 7.71 -23.20
CA ASP A 130 -32.91 8.56 -23.03
C ASP A 130 -32.72 9.57 -21.87
N ASP A 131 -31.99 9.19 -20.81
CA ASP A 131 -31.50 10.09 -19.77
C ASP A 131 -30.21 9.53 -19.11
N SER A 132 -29.42 10.43 -18.52
CA SER A 132 -28.15 10.10 -17.88
C SER A 132 -27.91 10.99 -16.66
N LYS A 133 -27.62 10.39 -15.50
CA LYS A 133 -27.40 11.11 -14.24
C LYS A 133 -26.19 10.54 -13.49
N GLU A 134 -25.32 11.42 -13.00
CA GLU A 134 -24.30 11.07 -12.03
C GLU A 134 -24.91 11.02 -10.62
N ALA A 135 -24.57 9.98 -9.86
CA ALA A 135 -25.03 9.84 -8.49
C ALA A 135 -24.30 10.83 -7.57
N THR A 136 -25.03 11.78 -7.02
CA THR A 136 -24.55 12.72 -5.96
C THR A 136 -24.96 12.28 -4.55
N SER A 137 -25.78 11.23 -4.46
CA SER A 137 -26.22 10.57 -3.24
C SER A 137 -26.40 9.08 -3.48
N ASN A 138 -26.73 8.30 -2.44
CA ASN A 138 -27.05 6.89 -2.58
C ASN A 138 -28.39 6.59 -3.29
N THR A 139 -29.00 7.60 -3.91
CA THR A 139 -30.25 7.46 -4.67
C THR A 139 -30.19 8.29 -5.93
N VAL A 140 -30.49 7.67 -7.07
CA VAL A 140 -30.68 8.36 -8.37
C VAL A 140 -32.11 8.19 -8.80
N ILE A 141 -32.77 9.29 -9.22
CA ILE A 141 -34.15 9.31 -9.62
C ILE A 141 -34.28 9.82 -11.07
N PHE A 142 -34.90 9.00 -11.93
CA PHE A 142 -35.36 9.40 -13.24
C PHE A 142 -36.86 9.52 -13.17
N ASP A 143 -37.40 10.70 -13.41
CA ASP A 143 -38.81 11.05 -13.33
C ASP A 143 -39.36 11.56 -14.69
N ASN A 144 -40.67 11.76 -14.74
CA ASN A 144 -41.38 12.21 -15.95
C ASN A 144 -41.10 11.30 -17.16
N LEU A 145 -40.94 10.01 -16.96
CA LEU A 145 -40.63 9.05 -18.01
C LEU A 145 -41.89 8.61 -18.76
N PRO A 146 -41.85 8.50 -20.08
CA PRO A 146 -42.89 7.78 -20.82
C PRO A 146 -42.95 6.32 -20.39
N LEU A 147 -44.14 5.75 -20.30
CA LEU A 147 -44.30 4.35 -19.87
C LEU A 147 -43.68 3.39 -20.92
N GLY A 148 -43.09 2.29 -20.42
CA GLY A 148 -42.42 1.31 -21.28
C GLY A 148 -41.45 0.39 -20.53
N TRP A 149 -40.65 -0.33 -21.27
CA TRP A 149 -39.56 -1.12 -20.75
C TRP A 149 -38.25 -0.35 -20.84
N TYR A 150 -37.52 -0.31 -19.76
CA TYR A 150 -36.28 0.41 -19.65
C TYR A 150 -35.12 -0.54 -19.28
N LEU A 151 -34.02 -0.40 -20.00
CA LEU A 151 -32.72 -0.85 -19.55
C LEU A 151 -32.12 0.27 -18.69
N VAL A 152 -31.61 -0.10 -17.52
CA VAL A 152 -30.79 0.74 -16.67
C VAL A 152 -29.37 0.20 -16.70
N VAL A 153 -28.42 1.04 -17.07
CA VAL A 153 -26.99 0.71 -17.17
C VAL A 153 -26.22 1.62 -16.24
N SER A 154 -25.26 1.08 -15.50
CA SER A 154 -24.27 1.87 -14.77
C SER A 154 -22.88 1.62 -15.35
N ASP A 155 -21.95 2.55 -15.10
CA ASP A 155 -20.52 2.35 -15.39
C ASP A 155 -19.85 1.34 -14.46
N LEU A 156 -20.60 0.82 -13.47
CA LEU A 156 -20.22 -0.27 -12.57
C LEU A 156 -20.51 -1.67 -13.13
N THR A 157 -21.10 -1.81 -14.33
CA THR A 157 -21.34 -3.07 -15.04
C THR A 157 -22.53 -3.92 -14.60
N THR A 158 -23.56 -3.39 -13.96
CA THR A 158 -24.84 -4.10 -13.85
C THR A 158 -25.90 -3.50 -14.74
N ASP A 159 -26.49 -4.38 -15.50
CA ASP A 159 -27.61 -4.04 -16.35
C ASP A 159 -28.90 -4.59 -15.74
N ALA A 160 -29.90 -3.77 -15.63
CA ALA A 160 -31.21 -4.15 -15.13
C ALA A 160 -32.32 -3.72 -16.12
N ILE A 161 -33.23 -4.63 -16.40
CA ILE A 161 -34.46 -4.29 -17.12
C ILE A 161 -35.60 -4.13 -16.11
N CYS A 162 -36.37 -3.07 -16.29
CA CYS A 162 -37.60 -2.84 -15.54
C CYS A 162 -38.71 -2.36 -16.47
N SER A 163 -39.97 -2.58 -16.08
CA SER A 163 -41.12 -2.00 -16.74
C SER A 163 -41.79 -0.95 -15.86
N ILE A 164 -42.17 0.14 -16.45
CA ILE A 164 -43.12 1.09 -15.87
C ILE A 164 -44.38 1.12 -16.75
N ASP A 165 -45.50 0.84 -16.12
CA ASP A 165 -46.79 0.70 -16.85
C ASP A 165 -47.91 1.42 -16.10
N THR A 166 -49.13 1.28 -16.59
CA THR A 166 -50.32 1.97 -16.03
C THR A 166 -50.67 1.49 -14.62
N THR A 167 -50.21 0.31 -14.20
CA THR A 167 -50.45 -0.25 -12.88
C THR A 167 -49.28 -0.05 -11.93
N ALA A 168 -48.07 0.11 -12.48
CA ALA A 168 -46.82 0.34 -11.76
C ALA A 168 -46.02 1.48 -12.43
N LYS A 169 -46.42 2.71 -12.16
CA LYS A 169 -45.78 3.91 -12.72
C LYS A 169 -44.44 4.23 -12.06
N GLU A 170 -44.17 3.68 -10.88
CA GLU A 170 -42.92 3.86 -10.14
C GLU A 170 -42.26 2.51 -9.88
N VAL A 171 -40.98 2.41 -10.15
CA VAL A 171 -40.18 1.23 -9.92
C VAL A 171 -38.89 1.64 -9.15
N THR A 172 -38.55 0.85 -8.13
CA THR A 172 -37.29 0.99 -7.42
C THR A 172 -36.40 -0.20 -7.76
N ILE A 173 -35.23 0.10 -8.33
CA ILE A 173 -34.14 -0.85 -8.57
C ILE A 173 -33.14 -0.68 -7.45
N LYS A 174 -32.78 -1.76 -6.78
CA LYS A 174 -31.66 -1.74 -5.84
C LYS A 174 -30.39 -2.07 -6.59
N GLU A 175 -29.47 -1.11 -6.58
CA GLU A 175 -28.11 -1.36 -7.05
C GLU A 175 -27.50 -2.47 -6.17
N LYS A 176 -27.03 -3.53 -6.81
CA LYS A 176 -26.41 -4.68 -6.14
C LYS A 176 -24.91 -4.70 -6.29
N ASN A 177 -24.37 -3.75 -7.02
CA ASN A 177 -22.94 -3.56 -7.14
C ASN A 177 -22.43 -2.87 -5.90
N GLY A 178 -22.15 -3.66 -4.88
CA GLY A 178 -21.27 -3.17 -3.85
C GLY A 178 -19.91 -2.85 -4.49
N VAL A 179 -19.37 -1.66 -4.23
CA VAL A 179 -18.00 -1.31 -4.62
C VAL A 179 -17.06 -2.27 -3.90
N PRO A 180 -16.16 -2.98 -4.61
CA PRO A 180 -15.15 -3.77 -3.94
C PRO A 180 -14.28 -2.85 -3.10
N THR A 181 -13.70 -3.37 -2.03
CA THR A 181 -12.75 -2.61 -1.21
C THR A 181 -11.39 -3.26 -1.23
N VAL A 182 -10.35 -2.43 -1.10
CA VAL A 182 -8.96 -2.86 -1.00
C VAL A 182 -8.36 -2.31 0.27
N THR A 183 -7.70 -3.18 1.04
CA THR A 183 -6.86 -2.78 2.17
C THR A 183 -5.44 -3.22 1.90
N LYS A 184 -4.47 -2.43 2.38
CA LYS A 184 -3.05 -2.73 2.30
C LYS A 184 -2.42 -2.69 3.66
N GLU A 185 -1.58 -3.68 3.93
CA GLU A 185 -0.87 -3.84 5.18
C GLU A 185 0.56 -4.31 4.93
N VAL A 186 1.42 -4.09 5.91
CA VAL A 186 2.81 -4.54 5.93
C VAL A 186 3.09 -5.24 7.27
N GLU A 187 3.88 -6.29 7.24
CA GLU A 187 4.30 -6.99 8.44
C GLU A 187 5.30 -6.13 9.23
N TYR A 188 4.99 -5.79 10.49
CA TYR A 188 5.85 -5.01 11.38
C TYR A 188 6.43 -5.82 12.54
N ALA A 189 5.86 -7.00 12.81
CA ALA A 189 6.38 -8.01 13.72
C ALA A 189 5.88 -9.37 13.23
N SER A 190 6.53 -10.46 13.61
CA SER A 190 6.16 -11.80 13.14
C SER A 190 4.66 -12.08 13.26
N GLY A 191 3.98 -12.20 12.11
CA GLY A 191 2.53 -12.43 12.02
C GLY A 191 1.65 -11.24 12.37
N SER A 192 2.21 -10.05 12.59
CA SER A 192 1.45 -8.83 12.91
C SER A 192 1.50 -7.85 11.75
N LEU A 193 0.32 -7.42 11.28
CA LEU A 193 0.15 -6.53 10.15
C LEU A 193 -0.27 -5.12 10.61
N GLY A 194 0.21 -4.10 9.89
CA GLY A 194 -0.09 -2.71 10.12
C GLY A 194 0.08 -1.86 8.86
N GLN A 195 0.03 -0.55 9.01
CA GLN A 195 0.24 0.36 7.87
C GLN A 195 1.67 0.89 7.78
N GLY A 196 2.55 0.48 8.69
CA GLY A 196 3.95 0.85 8.66
C GLY A 196 4.82 -0.17 9.37
N ASN A 197 6.07 -0.22 8.98
CA ASN A 197 7.13 -1.03 9.59
C ASN A 197 8.48 -0.34 9.40
N ASP A 198 9.49 -0.88 10.03
CA ASP A 198 10.89 -0.48 9.83
C ASP A 198 11.78 -1.67 9.50
N GLY A 199 12.97 -1.39 8.97
CA GLY A 199 13.97 -2.39 8.63
C GLY A 199 15.29 -1.76 8.21
N ASN A 200 16.32 -2.60 8.14
CA ASN A 200 17.62 -2.23 7.59
C ASN A 200 17.57 -2.18 6.05
N VAL A 201 18.41 -1.38 5.45
CA VAL A 201 18.71 -1.53 4.02
C VAL A 201 19.25 -2.95 3.78
N GLY A 202 18.66 -3.66 2.82
CA GLY A 202 18.92 -5.08 2.54
C GLY A 202 17.87 -6.03 3.12
N ASP A 203 17.07 -5.62 4.08
CA ASP A 203 16.05 -6.46 4.69
C ASP A 203 14.86 -6.70 3.75
N THR A 204 14.20 -7.83 3.94
CA THR A 204 12.97 -8.19 3.23
C THR A 204 11.77 -7.70 3.99
N VAL A 205 10.86 -7.04 3.29
CA VAL A 205 9.57 -6.54 3.78
C VAL A 205 8.45 -7.34 3.17
N ASN A 206 7.49 -7.81 3.97
CA ASN A 206 6.35 -8.59 3.54
C ASN A 206 5.08 -7.73 3.54
N PHE A 207 4.37 -7.71 2.40
CA PHE A 207 3.13 -6.97 2.21
C PHE A 207 1.94 -7.91 2.06
N GLN A 208 0.78 -7.42 2.48
CA GLN A 208 -0.49 -8.04 2.24
C GLN A 208 -1.48 -7.02 1.69
N THR A 209 -2.14 -7.39 0.57
CA THR A 209 -3.30 -6.67 0.04
C THR A 209 -4.51 -7.56 0.14
N THR A 210 -5.61 -7.06 0.69
CA THR A 210 -6.88 -7.78 0.79
C THR A 210 -7.93 -7.09 -0.06
N ILE A 211 -8.56 -7.84 -0.98
CA ILE A 211 -9.70 -7.41 -1.78
C ILE A 211 -10.95 -8.08 -1.21
N TYR A 212 -11.99 -7.31 -0.90
CA TYR A 212 -13.32 -7.82 -0.58
C TYR A 212 -14.22 -7.66 -1.80
N VAL A 213 -14.63 -8.79 -2.38
CA VAL A 213 -15.57 -8.84 -3.51
C VAL A 213 -16.98 -8.71 -2.94
N THR A 214 -17.60 -7.56 -3.16
CA THR A 214 -18.95 -7.28 -2.65
C THR A 214 -20.04 -7.82 -3.58
N ASP A 215 -21.32 -7.61 -3.22
CA ASP A 215 -22.46 -7.99 -4.09
C ASP A 215 -22.33 -7.32 -5.48
N GLY A 216 -22.23 -8.11 -6.53
CA GLY A 216 -22.07 -7.62 -7.90
C GLY A 216 -21.43 -8.68 -8.79
N ASN A 217 -21.11 -8.29 -10.01
CA ASN A 217 -20.39 -9.14 -10.94
C ASN A 217 -18.90 -8.76 -10.92
N PRO A 218 -18.01 -9.58 -10.33
CA PRO A 218 -16.58 -9.28 -10.24
C PRO A 218 -15.91 -9.46 -11.63
N THR A 219 -16.14 -8.51 -12.52
CA THR A 219 -15.56 -8.52 -13.86
C THR A 219 -14.42 -7.55 -13.99
N ASN A 220 -13.44 -7.89 -14.83
CA ASN A 220 -12.30 -7.04 -15.18
C ASN A 220 -11.50 -6.57 -13.97
N TYR A 221 -11.35 -7.41 -12.94
CA TYR A 221 -10.56 -7.07 -11.75
C TYR A 221 -9.08 -7.05 -12.08
N VAL A 222 -8.46 -5.88 -11.91
CA VAL A 222 -7.02 -5.66 -12.05
C VAL A 222 -6.51 -4.96 -10.78
N LEU A 223 -5.74 -5.66 -9.98
CA LEU A 223 -5.05 -5.10 -8.83
C LEU A 223 -3.77 -4.41 -9.28
N HIS A 224 -3.62 -3.15 -8.94
CA HIS A 224 -2.42 -2.35 -9.18
C HIS A 224 -1.62 -2.20 -7.90
N ASP A 225 -0.29 -2.23 -8.00
CA ASP A 225 0.63 -1.97 -6.89
C ASP A 225 1.79 -1.09 -7.35
N LYS A 226 2.11 -0.08 -6.53
CA LYS A 226 3.14 0.91 -6.85
C LYS A 226 4.02 1.17 -5.65
N MET A 227 5.25 0.71 -5.72
CA MET A 227 6.29 0.95 -4.73
C MET A 227 7.09 2.20 -5.04
N SER A 228 7.56 2.90 -4.01
CA SER A 228 8.58 3.93 -4.12
C SER A 228 9.93 3.35 -4.53
N ASN A 229 10.84 4.19 -5.03
CA ASN A 229 12.16 3.75 -5.51
C ASN A 229 13.02 3.06 -4.44
N GLY A 230 12.77 3.33 -3.15
CA GLY A 230 13.47 2.70 -2.02
C GLY A 230 13.10 1.25 -1.75
N LEU A 231 12.15 0.68 -2.50
CA LEU A 231 11.71 -0.71 -2.38
C LEU A 231 11.93 -1.43 -3.71
N THR A 232 12.61 -2.57 -3.68
CA THR A 232 12.80 -3.44 -4.84
C THR A 232 11.90 -4.66 -4.71
N PHE A 233 10.90 -4.75 -5.57
CA PHE A 233 9.95 -5.86 -5.60
C PHE A 233 10.63 -7.20 -5.91
N LYS A 234 10.19 -8.27 -5.24
CA LYS A 234 10.62 -9.65 -5.50
C LYS A 234 9.56 -10.35 -6.35
N GLU A 235 9.82 -10.51 -7.64
CA GLU A 235 8.84 -11.01 -8.63
C GLU A 235 8.28 -12.40 -8.30
N ASP A 236 9.11 -13.29 -7.74
CA ASP A 236 8.72 -14.68 -7.40
C ASP A 236 7.94 -14.79 -6.07
N SER A 237 7.66 -13.68 -5.40
CA SER A 237 7.07 -13.68 -4.06
C SER A 237 5.55 -13.60 -4.04
N ILE A 238 4.88 -13.37 -5.19
CA ILE A 238 3.42 -13.24 -5.23
C ILE A 238 2.73 -14.57 -4.92
N ALA A 239 1.84 -14.54 -3.93
CA ALA A 239 0.92 -15.63 -3.64
C ALA A 239 -0.50 -15.08 -3.45
N VAL A 240 -1.50 -15.76 -4.01
CA VAL A 240 -2.90 -15.36 -3.94
C VAL A 240 -3.72 -16.49 -3.30
N LYS A 241 -4.55 -16.11 -2.32
CA LYS A 241 -5.50 -17.02 -1.65
C LYS A 241 -6.89 -16.41 -1.66
N VAL A 242 -7.90 -17.25 -1.74
CA VAL A 242 -9.30 -16.89 -1.59
C VAL A 242 -9.84 -17.49 -0.29
N ASN A 243 -10.57 -16.69 0.49
CA ASN A 243 -11.19 -17.07 1.75
C ASN A 243 -10.19 -17.71 2.74
N ASP A 244 -8.98 -17.11 2.82
CA ASP A 244 -7.85 -17.44 3.69
C ASP A 244 -7.21 -18.83 3.49
N THR A 245 -7.86 -19.73 2.78
CA THR A 245 -7.44 -21.14 2.70
C THR A 245 -7.14 -21.65 1.30
N THR A 246 -7.80 -21.15 0.27
CA THR A 246 -7.73 -21.69 -1.09
C THR A 246 -6.72 -20.92 -1.95
N PRO A 247 -5.52 -21.48 -2.22
CA PRO A 247 -4.60 -20.88 -3.19
C PRO A 247 -5.22 -20.90 -4.58
N ILE A 248 -5.08 -19.80 -5.32
CA ILE A 248 -5.47 -19.74 -6.73
C ILE A 248 -4.25 -19.42 -7.59
N THR A 249 -4.24 -19.97 -8.80
CA THR A 249 -3.20 -19.72 -9.81
C THR A 249 -3.77 -19.13 -11.10
N ASN A 250 -5.09 -19.01 -11.18
CA ASN A 250 -5.78 -18.44 -12.35
C ASN A 250 -5.76 -16.90 -12.27
N TYR A 251 -4.56 -16.32 -12.39
CA TYR A 251 -4.34 -14.88 -12.55
C TYR A 251 -3.10 -14.64 -13.42
N THR A 252 -2.95 -13.46 -13.95
CA THR A 252 -1.77 -13.05 -14.70
C THR A 252 -1.11 -11.84 -14.04
N VAL A 253 0.24 -11.84 -14.01
CA VAL A 253 1.02 -10.72 -13.48
C VAL A 253 1.71 -10.00 -14.63
N LYS A 254 1.68 -8.67 -14.58
CA LYS A 254 2.33 -7.79 -15.55
C LYS A 254 3.20 -6.77 -14.82
N TYR A 255 4.48 -6.67 -15.21
CA TYR A 255 5.47 -5.81 -14.57
C TYR A 255 5.78 -4.52 -15.35
N THR A 256 5.35 -4.45 -16.62
CA THR A 256 5.57 -3.26 -17.47
C THR A 256 4.24 -2.59 -17.74
N ASN A 257 4.02 -1.43 -17.11
CA ASN A 257 2.73 -0.75 -17.08
C ASN A 257 2.83 0.69 -17.60
N THR A 258 1.76 1.16 -18.23
CA THR A 258 1.66 2.53 -18.74
C THR A 258 1.42 3.55 -17.62
N ASP A 259 0.86 3.12 -16.49
CA ASP A 259 0.54 3.94 -15.31
C ASP A 259 1.67 3.98 -14.26
N LYS A 260 2.84 3.38 -14.59
CA LYS A 260 4.02 3.32 -13.72
C LYS A 260 3.81 2.52 -12.43
N CYS A 261 2.90 1.55 -12.44
CA CYS A 261 2.81 0.56 -11.37
C CYS A 261 4.05 -0.33 -11.34
N THR A 262 4.35 -0.87 -10.17
CA THR A 262 5.40 -1.89 -10.01
C THR A 262 4.95 -3.20 -10.64
N PHE A 263 3.69 -3.58 -10.37
CA PHE A 263 3.05 -4.72 -11.02
C PHE A 263 1.53 -4.56 -11.06
N GLU A 264 0.89 -5.31 -11.95
CA GLU A 264 -0.56 -5.51 -12.03
C GLU A 264 -0.89 -6.99 -11.93
N ILE A 265 -1.97 -7.32 -11.22
CA ILE A 265 -2.53 -8.68 -11.18
C ILE A 265 -3.93 -8.65 -11.78
N SER A 266 -4.12 -9.33 -12.91
CA SER A 266 -5.42 -9.44 -13.58
C SER A 266 -6.07 -10.77 -13.22
N PHE A 267 -7.34 -10.72 -12.79
CA PHE A 267 -8.17 -11.87 -12.50
C PHE A 267 -9.14 -12.12 -13.66
N PRO A 268 -9.04 -13.25 -14.40
CA PRO A 268 -10.00 -13.57 -15.44
C PRO A 268 -11.43 -13.63 -14.91
N ASN A 269 -12.39 -13.19 -15.73
CA ASN A 269 -13.79 -13.21 -15.35
C ASN A 269 -14.26 -14.61 -14.94
N GLY A 270 -15.00 -14.71 -13.83
CA GLY A 270 -15.44 -15.98 -13.25
C GLY A 270 -14.43 -16.64 -12.28
N THR A 271 -13.22 -16.12 -12.13
CA THR A 271 -12.23 -16.60 -11.13
C THR A 271 -12.68 -16.27 -9.72
N LEU A 272 -13.19 -15.04 -9.51
CA LEU A 272 -13.65 -14.54 -8.23
C LEU A 272 -15.18 -14.59 -8.15
N GLN A 273 -15.70 -14.83 -6.95
CA GLN A 273 -17.14 -14.87 -6.67
C GLN A 273 -17.54 -13.75 -5.71
N THR A 274 -18.81 -13.41 -5.74
CA THR A 274 -19.40 -12.47 -4.76
C THR A 274 -19.14 -12.95 -3.33
N ASN A 275 -18.72 -12.03 -2.46
CA ASN A 275 -18.32 -12.23 -1.07
C ASN A 275 -16.97 -12.94 -0.87
N ASP A 276 -16.18 -13.14 -1.91
CA ASP A 276 -14.81 -13.62 -1.73
C ASP A 276 -13.94 -12.58 -1.02
N LYS A 277 -13.12 -13.07 -0.11
CA LYS A 277 -11.97 -12.35 0.46
C LYS A 277 -10.72 -12.84 -0.26
N VAL A 278 -10.12 -11.99 -1.09
CA VAL A 278 -8.90 -12.32 -1.83
C VAL A 278 -7.71 -11.71 -1.12
N VAL A 279 -6.76 -12.54 -0.70
CA VAL A 279 -5.53 -12.12 -0.03
C VAL A 279 -4.36 -12.32 -0.98
N VAL A 280 -3.67 -11.23 -1.30
CA VAL A 280 -2.46 -11.20 -2.12
C VAL A 280 -1.29 -10.86 -1.22
N THR A 281 -0.32 -11.76 -1.10
CA THR A 281 0.92 -11.54 -0.35
C THR A 281 2.11 -11.48 -1.31
N TYR A 282 3.09 -10.66 -0.98
CA TYR A 282 4.32 -10.49 -1.75
C TYR A 282 5.36 -9.77 -0.92
N SER A 283 6.60 -9.69 -1.41
CA SER A 283 7.73 -9.14 -0.69
C SER A 283 8.53 -8.14 -1.53
N ALA A 284 9.23 -7.25 -0.86
CA ALA A 284 10.23 -6.37 -1.44
C ALA A 284 11.50 -6.33 -0.57
N THR A 285 12.59 -5.84 -1.12
CA THR A 285 13.83 -5.53 -0.38
C THR A 285 13.94 -4.03 -0.21
N ILE A 286 14.26 -3.54 0.99
CA ILE A 286 14.65 -2.16 1.22
C ILE A 286 16.02 -1.96 0.53
N ASN A 287 16.09 -1.10 -0.46
CA ASN A 287 17.30 -0.91 -1.25
C ASN A 287 18.08 0.38 -0.86
N SER A 288 19.20 0.63 -1.53
CA SER A 288 20.05 1.81 -1.28
C SER A 288 19.37 3.15 -1.56
N ASP A 289 18.30 3.18 -2.39
CA ASP A 289 17.55 4.41 -2.68
C ASP A 289 16.47 4.72 -1.62
N ALA A 290 16.37 3.89 -0.57
CA ALA A 290 15.41 4.11 0.49
C ALA A 290 15.59 5.48 1.16
N VAL A 291 14.47 6.19 1.29
CA VAL A 291 14.40 7.45 2.03
C VAL A 291 14.52 7.16 3.52
N VAL A 292 15.52 7.77 4.17
CA VAL A 292 15.80 7.60 5.59
C VAL A 292 14.97 8.58 6.42
N GLY A 293 14.51 8.15 7.59
CA GLY A 293 13.76 8.97 8.55
C GLY A 293 12.25 8.90 8.36
N THR A 294 11.55 9.88 8.91
CA THR A 294 10.07 9.86 9.09
C THR A 294 9.24 10.04 7.83
N ALA A 295 9.84 10.36 6.69
CA ALA A 295 9.13 10.42 5.42
C ALA A 295 8.72 9.01 4.95
N GLY A 296 9.60 8.02 5.13
CA GLY A 296 9.37 6.62 4.80
C GLY A 296 9.28 6.32 3.30
N ASN A 297 9.18 5.05 2.97
CA ASN A 297 9.11 4.51 1.62
C ASN A 297 7.70 3.95 1.40
N GLU A 298 6.91 4.63 0.57
CA GLU A 298 5.50 4.31 0.37
C GLU A 298 5.34 3.12 -0.58
N ASN A 299 4.35 2.27 -0.28
CA ASN A 299 3.80 1.29 -1.19
C ASN A 299 2.28 1.46 -1.25
N GLU A 300 1.72 1.67 -2.43
CA GLU A 300 0.33 1.99 -2.70
C GLU A 300 -0.32 0.90 -3.54
N THR A 301 -1.59 0.59 -3.28
CA THR A 301 -2.36 -0.40 -4.05
C THR A 301 -3.79 0.09 -4.28
N TRP A 302 -4.38 -0.27 -5.44
CA TRP A 302 -5.78 -0.05 -5.76
C TRP A 302 -6.29 -1.13 -6.72
N LEU A 303 -7.59 -1.29 -6.81
CA LEU A 303 -8.24 -2.21 -7.72
C LEU A 303 -9.02 -1.44 -8.79
N LYS A 304 -8.75 -1.72 -10.05
CA LYS A 304 -9.66 -1.38 -11.16
C LYS A 304 -10.62 -2.54 -11.38
N TYR A 305 -11.88 -2.21 -11.64
CA TYR A 305 -12.94 -3.20 -11.80
C TYR A 305 -14.02 -2.70 -12.78
N GLY A 306 -14.77 -3.62 -13.33
CA GLY A 306 -15.81 -3.29 -14.29
C GLY A 306 -15.25 -2.59 -15.54
N ASN A 307 -15.94 -1.59 -16.05
CA ASN A 307 -15.50 -0.84 -17.22
C ASN A 307 -14.60 0.34 -16.86
N ASN A 308 -14.87 1.05 -15.76
CA ASN A 308 -14.12 2.24 -15.34
C ASN A 308 -14.07 2.44 -13.83
N GLY A 309 -14.48 1.43 -13.04
CA GLY A 309 -14.45 1.52 -11.58
C GLY A 309 -13.03 1.46 -11.03
N GLU A 310 -12.76 2.25 -9.99
CA GLU A 310 -11.50 2.24 -9.24
C GLU A 310 -11.81 2.38 -7.74
N THR A 311 -11.12 1.61 -6.91
CA THR A 311 -11.27 1.70 -5.45
C THR A 311 -10.50 2.87 -4.88
N THR A 312 -10.78 3.24 -3.62
CA THR A 312 -9.84 4.04 -2.84
C THR A 312 -8.51 3.30 -2.70
N HIS A 313 -7.41 4.05 -2.57
CA HIS A 313 -6.07 3.50 -2.49
C HIS A 313 -5.69 3.09 -1.07
N GLY A 314 -5.20 1.87 -0.91
CA GLY A 314 -4.55 1.41 0.30
C GLY A 314 -3.06 1.74 0.28
N LYS A 315 -2.50 2.16 1.43
CA LYS A 315 -1.10 2.59 1.53
C LYS A 315 -0.42 2.03 2.76
N THR A 316 0.88 1.75 2.60
CA THR A 316 1.79 1.43 3.71
C THR A 316 3.08 2.23 3.57
N LYS A 317 3.84 2.36 4.66
CA LYS A 317 5.18 2.95 4.65
C LYS A 317 6.18 2.07 5.36
N THR A 318 7.35 1.91 4.75
CA THR A 318 8.51 1.24 5.34
C THR A 318 9.55 2.29 5.68
N TYR A 319 10.06 2.25 6.91
CA TYR A 319 11.00 3.23 7.44
C TYR A 319 12.37 2.61 7.63
N THR A 320 13.39 3.45 7.57
CA THR A 320 14.75 3.13 7.97
C THR A 320 15.35 4.34 8.66
N TRP A 321 16.21 4.13 9.65
CA TRP A 321 16.63 5.15 10.58
C TRP A 321 18.09 5.54 10.42
N SER A 322 18.48 6.58 11.13
CA SER A 322 19.85 7.10 11.14
C SER A 322 20.21 7.67 12.49
N PHE A 323 21.50 7.78 12.74
CA PHE A 323 22.05 8.63 13.78
C PHE A 323 23.37 9.23 13.31
N ASN A 324 23.88 10.21 14.08
CA ASN A 324 25.10 10.93 13.77
C ASN A 324 26.14 10.74 14.87
N ILE A 325 27.41 10.73 14.51
CA ILE A 325 28.55 10.62 15.43
C ILE A 325 29.28 11.97 15.45
N PHE A 326 29.34 12.60 16.63
CA PHE A 326 30.18 13.74 16.88
C PHE A 326 31.41 13.30 17.66
N LYS A 327 32.51 13.07 16.99
CA LYS A 327 33.80 12.72 17.62
C LYS A 327 34.55 13.99 17.97
N TYR A 328 34.87 14.17 19.27
CA TYR A 328 35.47 15.40 19.74
C TYR A 328 36.55 15.14 20.83
N PHE A 329 37.28 16.20 21.13
CA PHE A 329 38.10 16.34 22.34
C PHE A 329 37.84 17.73 22.93
N THR A 330 38.10 17.87 24.22
CA THR A 330 38.06 19.15 24.92
C THR A 330 39.43 19.78 24.90
N ASP A 331 39.56 21.01 24.37
CA ASP A 331 40.84 21.72 24.30
C ASP A 331 41.19 22.42 25.64
N SER A 332 42.35 23.11 25.70
CA SER A 332 42.82 23.79 26.91
C SER A 332 41.92 24.96 27.38
N ASN A 333 41.04 25.45 26.48
CA ASN A 333 40.08 26.50 26.76
C ASN A 333 38.72 25.93 27.19
N ASN A 334 38.62 24.63 27.35
CA ASN A 334 37.38 23.88 27.61
C ASN A 334 36.36 23.93 26.47
N ASP A 335 36.82 24.16 25.22
CA ASP A 335 36.00 24.12 24.02
C ASP A 335 36.03 22.72 23.39
N MET A 336 34.84 22.24 22.93
CA MET A 336 34.73 21.03 22.15
C MET A 336 35.27 21.24 20.72
N ARG A 337 36.16 20.37 20.28
CA ARG A 337 36.78 20.42 18.94
C ARG A 337 36.60 19.08 18.25
N TYR A 338 36.26 19.08 16.96
CA TYR A 338 36.20 17.86 16.15
C TYR A 338 37.53 17.12 16.21
N LEU A 339 37.48 15.79 16.42
CA LEU A 339 38.63 14.94 16.36
C LEU A 339 38.59 14.11 15.05
N ALA A 340 39.51 14.44 14.15
CA ALA A 340 39.66 13.77 12.87
C ALA A 340 40.48 12.47 12.96
N ASN A 341 40.35 11.64 11.93
CA ASN A 341 41.09 10.40 11.71
C ASN A 341 40.88 9.33 12.78
N VAL A 342 39.73 9.36 13.46
CA VAL A 342 39.22 8.26 14.25
C VAL A 342 38.42 7.34 13.36
N GLU A 343 38.64 6.05 13.39
CA GLU A 343 37.85 5.07 12.65
C GLU A 343 37.04 4.23 13.62
N PHE A 344 35.76 4.05 13.29
CA PHE A 344 34.84 3.17 13.98
C PHE A 344 34.38 2.05 13.05
N VAL A 345 34.05 0.90 13.63
CA VAL A 345 33.17 -0.09 13.05
C VAL A 345 31.86 -0.12 13.83
N LEU A 346 30.74 -0.26 13.12
CA LEU A 346 29.43 -0.48 13.71
C LEU A 346 29.13 -1.97 13.70
N TYR A 347 28.65 -2.52 14.81
CA TYR A 347 28.18 -3.88 14.85
C TYR A 347 26.87 -4.00 15.65
N ARG A 348 26.16 -5.09 15.43
CA ARG A 348 25.03 -5.53 16.23
C ARG A 348 25.28 -6.94 16.73
N LYS A 349 24.47 -7.43 17.64
CA LYS A 349 24.44 -8.83 18.05
C LYS A 349 23.27 -9.55 17.41
N ASN A 350 23.51 -10.71 16.82
CA ASN A 350 22.46 -11.56 16.29
C ASN A 350 21.79 -12.39 17.41
N ALA A 351 20.83 -13.25 17.03
CA ALA A 351 20.08 -14.08 17.98
C ALA A 351 20.98 -15.04 18.81
N ASP A 352 22.17 -15.37 18.31
CA ASP A 352 23.17 -16.21 19.00
C ASP A 352 24.17 -15.39 19.83
N ASP A 353 23.93 -14.09 20.03
CA ASP A 353 24.84 -13.12 20.73
C ASP A 353 26.18 -12.92 20.00
N LYS A 354 26.27 -13.27 18.70
CA LYS A 354 27.47 -13.06 17.89
C LYS A 354 27.43 -11.70 17.23
N ALA A 355 28.59 -11.06 17.11
CA ALA A 355 28.74 -9.79 16.44
C ALA A 355 28.55 -9.93 14.91
N GLU A 356 27.72 -9.07 14.33
CA GLU A 356 27.60 -8.83 12.91
C GLU A 356 27.96 -7.38 12.62
N TYR A 357 28.97 -7.18 11.78
CA TYR A 357 29.53 -5.87 11.45
C TYR A 357 28.89 -5.28 10.22
N ALA A 358 28.54 -4.00 10.28
CA ALA A 358 27.95 -3.27 9.17
C ALA A 358 28.94 -3.05 8.03
N LYS A 359 28.47 -3.20 6.79
CA LYS A 359 29.12 -2.71 5.58
C LYS A 359 28.39 -1.47 5.10
N PHE A 360 29.11 -0.48 4.61
CA PHE A 360 28.55 0.79 4.15
C PHE A 360 28.91 1.05 2.70
N ASP A 361 28.03 1.82 2.03
CA ASP A 361 28.36 2.45 0.74
C ASP A 361 29.23 3.71 0.94
N SER A 362 29.53 4.42 -0.15
CA SER A 362 30.32 5.64 -0.13
C SER A 362 29.69 6.81 0.64
N ASN A 363 28.41 6.72 0.99
CA ASN A 363 27.65 7.75 1.70
C ASN A 363 27.42 7.38 3.18
N ASN A 364 28.08 6.34 3.70
CA ASN A 364 27.84 5.73 5.01
C ASN A 364 26.42 5.19 5.20
N LYS A 365 25.74 4.82 4.12
CA LYS A 365 24.47 4.12 4.17
C LYS A 365 24.72 2.62 4.24
N LEU A 366 24.00 1.93 5.12
CA LEU A 366 24.12 0.49 5.28
C LEU A 366 23.95 -0.23 3.93
N SER A 367 24.84 -1.16 3.63
CA SER A 367 24.79 -1.99 2.42
C SER A 367 24.74 -3.50 2.72
N GLY A 368 24.91 -3.87 3.98
CA GLY A 368 24.84 -5.27 4.45
C GLY A 368 25.58 -5.50 5.74
N TRP A 369 25.62 -6.77 6.15
CA TRP A 369 26.24 -7.25 7.38
C TRP A 369 27.27 -8.34 7.08
N THR A 370 28.28 -8.51 7.96
CA THR A 370 29.29 -9.56 7.88
C THR A 370 29.69 -10.02 9.30
N GLU A 371 29.99 -11.31 9.47
CA GLU A 371 30.51 -11.83 10.73
C GLU A 371 32.02 -11.51 10.94
N ALA A 372 32.72 -11.18 9.86
CA ALA A 372 34.15 -10.88 9.90
C ALA A 372 34.41 -9.38 10.16
N GLU A 373 34.95 -9.02 11.30
CA GLU A 373 35.34 -7.63 11.63
C GLU A 373 36.28 -7.02 10.57
N SER A 374 37.17 -7.83 9.98
CA SER A 374 38.10 -7.37 8.95
C SER A 374 37.44 -6.89 7.65
N GLU A 375 36.17 -7.29 7.43
CA GLU A 375 35.36 -6.87 6.28
C GLU A 375 34.39 -5.74 6.62
N ALA A 376 34.38 -5.28 7.88
CA ALA A 376 33.51 -4.20 8.34
C ALA A 376 33.75 -2.90 7.59
N GLY A 377 32.68 -2.19 7.30
CA GLY A 377 32.77 -0.82 6.80
C GLY A 377 33.30 0.13 7.87
N LYS A 378 34.20 1.03 7.49
CA LYS A 378 34.84 1.97 8.39
C LYS A 378 34.19 3.35 8.32
N LEU A 379 33.72 3.82 9.46
CA LEU A 379 33.23 5.18 9.67
C LEU A 379 34.40 6.06 10.11
N LYS A 380 34.88 6.92 9.22
CA LYS A 380 36.04 7.75 9.50
C LYS A 380 35.66 9.19 9.79
N THR A 381 36.12 9.71 10.94
CA THR A 381 35.85 11.09 11.33
C THR A 381 36.77 12.10 10.64
N ASN A 382 36.26 13.32 10.47
CA ASN A 382 37.01 14.44 9.91
C ASN A 382 37.00 15.65 10.88
N ALA A 383 37.69 16.73 10.51
CA ALA A 383 37.87 17.89 11.39
C ALA A 383 36.73 18.93 11.28
N THR A 384 35.73 18.71 10.43
CA THR A 384 34.78 19.78 10.06
C THR A 384 33.31 19.36 10.13
N SER A 385 33.01 18.07 10.25
CA SER A 385 31.63 17.62 10.21
C SER A 385 31.39 16.35 11.05
N ILE A 386 30.13 16.19 11.37
CA ILE A 386 29.54 14.99 11.99
C ILE A 386 29.54 13.85 10.95
N VAL A 387 29.69 12.60 11.38
CA VAL A 387 29.63 11.41 10.53
C VAL A 387 28.26 10.76 10.70
N GLY A 388 27.43 10.78 9.64
CA GLY A 388 26.14 10.12 9.61
C GLY A 388 26.26 8.62 9.42
N VAL A 389 25.32 7.87 9.96
CA VAL A 389 25.08 6.45 9.76
C VAL A 389 23.62 6.27 9.39
N GLU A 390 23.34 5.71 8.23
CA GLU A 390 21.99 5.64 7.66
C GLU A 390 21.60 4.22 7.27
N GLY A 391 20.28 3.98 7.17
CA GLY A 391 19.75 2.73 6.65
C GLY A 391 19.58 1.63 7.69
N LEU A 392 19.40 2.01 8.95
CA LEU A 392 19.28 1.10 10.09
C LEU A 392 17.82 0.82 10.47
N ASP A 393 17.57 -0.36 11.00
CA ASP A 393 16.33 -0.70 11.71
C ASP A 393 16.37 -0.16 13.15
N LYS A 394 15.26 -0.22 13.88
CA LYS A 394 15.29 -0.13 15.34
C LYS A 394 16.09 -1.27 15.92
N GLY A 395 16.77 -1.03 17.01
CA GLY A 395 17.59 -2.05 17.67
C GLY A 395 18.77 -1.48 18.43
N THR A 396 19.61 -2.40 18.91
CA THR A 396 20.83 -2.07 19.65
C THR A 396 22.05 -2.28 18.77
N TYR A 397 22.87 -1.25 18.70
CA TYR A 397 24.10 -1.20 17.91
C TYR A 397 25.27 -0.81 18.80
N PHE A 398 26.48 -1.14 18.36
CA PHE A 398 27.70 -0.84 19.07
C PHE A 398 28.71 -0.18 18.14
N LEU A 399 29.30 0.92 18.59
CA LEU A 399 30.40 1.59 17.93
C LEU A 399 31.70 1.22 18.62
N LYS A 400 32.58 0.51 17.91
CA LYS A 400 33.91 0.15 18.35
C LYS A 400 34.92 1.06 17.68
N GLU A 401 35.70 1.80 18.48
CA GLU A 401 36.82 2.58 17.98
C GLU A 401 38.00 1.65 17.65
N ILE A 402 38.44 1.69 16.38
CA ILE A 402 39.53 0.84 15.89
C ILE A 402 40.81 1.60 15.59
N THR A 403 40.75 2.92 15.48
CA THR A 403 41.92 3.79 15.25
C THR A 403 41.78 5.06 16.05
N THR A 404 42.79 5.39 16.85
CA THR A 404 42.88 6.61 17.65
C THR A 404 44.06 7.46 17.15
N PRO A 405 43.92 8.77 16.93
CA PRO A 405 45.04 9.64 16.55
C PRO A 405 46.11 9.75 17.67
N ASP A 406 47.36 9.99 17.26
CA ASP A 406 48.49 10.21 18.17
C ASP A 406 48.21 11.33 19.18
N GLY A 407 48.55 11.13 20.44
CA GLY A 407 48.35 12.06 21.54
C GLY A 407 46.98 12.00 22.20
N PHE A 408 46.14 11.08 21.80
CA PHE A 408 44.85 10.80 22.42
C PHE A 408 44.78 9.38 22.98
N ASN A 409 43.99 9.19 24.03
CA ASN A 409 43.64 7.87 24.55
C ASN A 409 42.41 7.33 23.77
N GLY A 410 42.48 6.10 23.31
CA GLY A 410 41.35 5.38 22.74
C GLY A 410 40.24 5.16 23.77
N LEU A 411 39.06 4.82 23.33
CA LEU A 411 37.93 4.47 24.19
C LEU A 411 38.27 3.20 25.00
N THR A 412 37.84 3.17 26.25
CA THR A 412 38.05 2.02 27.15
C THR A 412 36.99 0.94 27.01
N SER A 413 35.86 1.27 26.37
CA SER A 413 34.76 0.36 26.02
C SER A 413 34.06 0.88 24.77
N ASP A 414 33.27 0.03 24.13
CA ASP A 414 32.44 0.42 22.98
C ASP A 414 31.29 1.34 23.42
N VAL A 415 30.73 2.08 22.48
CA VAL A 415 29.52 2.91 22.69
C VAL A 415 28.33 2.10 22.24
N GLU A 416 27.41 1.84 23.15
CA GLU A 416 26.12 1.25 22.86
C GLU A 416 25.14 2.35 22.40
N VAL A 417 24.50 2.14 21.24
CA VAL A 417 23.51 3.04 20.63
C VAL A 417 22.21 2.28 20.46
N GLN A 418 21.16 2.77 21.04
CA GLN A 418 19.82 2.19 20.91
C GLN A 418 18.93 3.09 20.06
N ILE A 419 18.38 2.53 18.99
CA ILE A 419 17.33 3.14 18.17
C ILE A 419 16.01 2.50 18.57
N ASP A 420 15.04 3.32 18.96
CA ASP A 420 13.67 2.89 19.24
C ASP A 420 12.68 3.68 18.38
N SER A 421 11.62 3.01 17.92
CA SER A 421 10.68 3.61 16.95
C SER A 421 9.23 3.26 17.25
N SER A 422 8.35 4.15 16.79
CA SER A 422 6.90 3.92 16.72
C SER A 422 6.45 4.25 15.30
N CYS A 423 6.22 3.22 14.48
CA CYS A 423 6.01 3.37 13.03
C CYS A 423 5.01 2.39 12.42
N ASN A 424 4.18 1.70 13.20
CA ASN A 424 3.21 0.71 12.71
C ASN A 424 1.94 1.34 12.07
N THR A 425 1.90 2.66 11.93
CA THR A 425 0.82 3.42 11.30
C THR A 425 1.33 4.17 10.07
N LEU A 426 0.42 4.55 9.16
CA LEU A 426 0.76 5.24 7.91
C LEU A 426 1.43 6.61 8.15
N ASN A 427 1.01 7.32 9.20
CA ASN A 427 1.48 8.66 9.52
C ASN A 427 1.90 8.76 10.98
N GLY A 428 2.76 9.75 11.27
CA GLY A 428 3.19 10.02 12.64
C GLY A 428 4.30 9.09 13.14
N ALA A 429 5.06 8.46 12.23
CA ALA A 429 6.24 7.71 12.63
C ALA A 429 7.24 8.60 13.36
N THR A 430 7.76 8.08 14.46
CA THR A 430 8.79 8.74 15.28
C THR A 430 9.87 7.75 15.66
N TYR A 431 11.07 8.25 15.92
CA TYR A 431 12.14 7.45 16.50
C TYR A 431 13.00 8.27 17.45
N THR A 432 13.63 7.58 18.38
CA THR A 432 14.58 8.14 19.33
C THR A 432 15.89 7.39 19.26
N VAL A 433 16.98 8.08 19.58
CA VAL A 433 18.31 7.49 19.69
C VAL A 433 18.84 7.80 21.07
N GLN A 434 19.31 6.76 21.76
CA GLN A 434 19.97 6.84 23.06
C GLN A 434 21.33 6.20 22.97
N TYR A 435 22.27 6.59 23.82
CA TYR A 435 23.60 6.04 23.84
C TYR A 435 24.16 5.97 25.27
N LYS A 436 25.09 5.07 25.47
CA LYS A 436 25.93 4.96 26.69
C LYS A 436 27.26 4.28 26.36
N MET A 437 28.24 4.40 27.24
CA MET A 437 29.38 3.47 27.20
C MET A 437 28.90 2.10 27.69
N VAL A 438 29.41 1.01 27.11
CA VAL A 438 28.97 -0.35 27.48
C VAL A 438 29.18 -0.65 28.97
N ASN A 439 30.15 0.03 29.61
CA ASN A 439 30.44 -0.10 31.05
C ASN A 439 29.62 0.87 31.93
N GLU A 440 28.69 1.61 31.40
CA GLU A 440 27.76 2.50 32.12
C GLU A 440 26.39 1.86 32.23
N ASP A 441 25.64 2.21 33.28
CA ASP A 441 24.30 1.65 33.49
C ASP A 441 23.21 2.45 32.78
N ASP A 442 23.34 3.77 32.70
CA ASP A 442 22.28 4.67 32.24
C ASP A 442 22.49 5.15 30.80
N PHE A 443 21.39 5.13 30.01
CA PHE A 443 21.37 5.72 28.68
C PHE A 443 21.17 7.25 28.73
N THR A 444 21.86 7.94 27.84
CA THR A 444 21.68 9.37 27.56
C THR A 444 20.89 9.53 26.25
N ASN A 445 19.86 10.37 26.28
CA ASN A 445 19.13 10.72 25.06
C ASN A 445 19.96 11.65 24.17
N THR A 446 19.93 11.42 22.87
CA THR A 446 20.42 12.40 21.89
C THR A 446 19.40 13.57 21.76
N ASP A 447 19.81 14.64 21.07
CA ASP A 447 18.87 15.66 20.64
C ASP A 447 17.78 15.08 19.70
N LYS A 448 16.63 15.77 19.61
CA LYS A 448 15.48 15.27 18.86
C LYS A 448 15.60 15.43 17.35
N GLU A 449 16.43 16.33 16.87
CA GLU A 449 16.50 16.69 15.44
C GLU A 449 17.66 15.97 14.76
N GLU A 450 18.88 16.14 15.25
CA GLU A 450 20.07 15.64 14.57
C GLU A 450 20.52 14.24 15.05
N LYS A 451 19.95 13.73 16.17
CA LYS A 451 20.29 12.41 16.72
C LYS A 451 21.79 12.19 16.90
N VAL A 452 22.48 13.18 17.48
CA VAL A 452 23.93 13.18 17.61
C VAL A 452 24.38 12.39 18.84
N VAL A 453 25.26 11.43 18.63
CA VAL A 453 25.99 10.69 19.66
C VAL A 453 27.35 11.35 19.86
N PRO A 454 27.56 12.14 20.91
CA PRO A 454 28.85 12.78 21.21
C PRO A 454 29.81 11.77 21.85
N ILE A 455 31.00 11.61 21.28
CA ILE A 455 32.04 10.67 21.77
C ILE A 455 33.34 11.42 21.99
N GLU A 456 33.79 11.52 23.24
CA GLU A 456 35.02 12.22 23.61
C GLU A 456 36.24 11.24 23.60
N ASN A 457 37.38 11.70 23.04
CA ASN A 457 38.70 11.14 23.40
C ASN A 457 39.46 12.16 24.19
N LYS A 458 40.00 11.70 25.34
CA LYS A 458 40.82 12.53 26.17
C LYS A 458 42.26 12.56 25.66
N ARG A 459 42.92 13.72 25.79
CA ARG A 459 44.36 13.79 25.49
C ARG A 459 45.13 12.84 26.44
N GLY A 460 46.07 12.12 25.84
CA GLY A 460 47.00 11.30 26.64
C GLY A 460 47.83 12.19 27.54
N THR A 461 47.91 11.85 28.81
CA THR A 461 48.89 12.46 29.71
C THR A 461 50.27 11.96 29.35
N VAL A 462 51.14 12.85 28.88
CA VAL A 462 52.57 12.53 28.81
C VAL A 462 53.03 12.36 30.23
N LEU A 463 53.26 11.10 30.66
CA LEU A 463 53.91 10.86 31.93
C LEU A 463 55.28 11.53 31.84
N PRO A 464 55.67 12.37 32.82
CA PRO A 464 57.00 12.96 32.83
C PRO A 464 58.01 11.82 32.69
N GLY A 465 58.79 11.87 31.63
CA GLY A 465 59.83 10.85 31.42
C GLY A 465 60.75 10.84 32.66
N THR A 466 60.79 9.68 33.35
CA THR A 466 61.70 9.49 34.50
C THR A 466 63.19 9.59 34.10
N GLY A 467 63.48 9.90 32.83
CA GLY A 467 64.80 10.19 32.26
C GLY A 467 65.16 11.67 32.15
N GLY A 468 64.40 12.60 32.79
CA GLY A 468 64.72 14.03 32.80
C GLY A 468 66.07 14.31 33.52
N ILE A 469 66.52 15.56 33.41
CA ILE A 469 67.76 16.15 33.91
C ILE A 469 68.21 15.58 35.30
N GLY A 470 67.26 15.13 36.15
CA GLY A 470 67.54 14.50 37.42
C GLY A 470 68.37 13.19 37.37
N THR A 471 68.08 12.33 36.40
CA THR A 471 68.85 11.07 36.24
C THR A 471 70.27 11.34 35.75
N THR A 472 70.49 12.31 34.87
CA THR A 472 71.79 12.73 34.39
C THR A 472 72.60 13.37 35.54
N ILE A 473 72.00 14.18 36.40
CA ILE A 473 72.58 14.76 37.58
C ILE A 473 72.96 13.65 38.59
N PHE A 474 72.10 12.65 38.82
CA PHE A 474 72.37 11.54 39.67
C PHE A 474 73.59 10.70 39.19
N TYR A 475 73.70 10.47 37.87
CA TYR A 475 74.87 9.75 37.32
C TYR A 475 76.16 10.58 37.42
N VAL A 476 76.13 11.87 37.17
CA VAL A 476 77.26 12.80 37.21
C VAL A 476 77.69 12.97 38.67
N VAL A 477 76.82 13.25 39.59
CA VAL A 477 77.13 13.45 41.01
C VAL A 477 77.50 12.15 41.66
N GLY A 478 76.75 11.05 41.41
CA GLY A 478 77.11 9.72 41.97
C GLY A 478 78.41 9.17 41.42
N GLY A 479 78.69 9.33 40.11
CA GLY A 479 79.96 8.98 39.50
C GLY A 479 81.13 9.81 40.05
N GLY A 480 80.91 11.12 40.21
CA GLY A 480 81.90 12.03 40.80
C GLY A 480 82.23 11.66 42.21
N LEU A 481 81.25 11.32 43.06
CA LEU A 481 81.51 10.87 44.43
C LEU A 481 82.28 9.52 44.52
N MET A 482 82.00 8.57 43.61
CA MET A 482 82.72 7.33 43.50
C MET A 482 84.19 7.56 43.13
N VAL A 483 84.50 8.43 42.21
CA VAL A 483 85.86 8.79 41.83
C VAL A 483 86.54 9.50 42.96
N ALA A 484 85.89 10.45 43.64
CA ALA A 484 86.49 11.11 44.84
C ALA A 484 86.80 10.11 46.00
N ALA A 485 85.87 9.18 46.23
CA ALA A 485 86.11 8.13 47.24
C ALA A 485 87.28 7.20 46.88
N ALA A 486 87.40 6.84 45.60
CA ALA A 486 88.52 6.03 45.13
C ALA A 486 89.85 6.76 45.26
N VAL A 487 89.90 8.07 44.93
CA VAL A 487 91.08 8.93 45.07
C VAL A 487 91.48 9.06 46.55
N LEU A 488 90.49 9.28 47.46
CA LEU A 488 90.73 9.34 48.90
C LEU A 488 91.25 8.00 49.46
N LEU A 489 90.74 6.87 49.04
CA LEU A 489 91.18 5.55 49.41
C LEU A 489 92.61 5.28 48.96
N ILE A 490 92.97 5.64 47.72
CA ILE A 490 94.30 5.52 47.16
C ILE A 490 95.26 6.43 47.87
N THR A 491 94.89 7.68 48.17
CA THR A 491 95.75 8.61 48.92
C THR A 491 95.95 8.18 50.36
N LYS A 492 94.91 7.69 51.02
CA LYS A 492 95.03 7.14 52.39
C LYS A 492 95.95 5.95 52.38
N LYS A 493 95.83 5.00 51.49
CA LYS A 493 96.68 3.83 51.37
C LYS A 493 98.15 4.17 51.05
N ARG A 494 98.39 5.26 50.31
CA ARG A 494 99.77 5.76 50.08
C ARG A 494 100.35 6.42 51.31
N MET A 495 99.54 7.10 52.12
CA MET A 495 100.05 7.70 53.39
C MET A 495 100.28 6.68 54.54
N GLU A 496 99.61 5.53 54.47
CA GLU A 496 99.84 4.40 55.47
C GLU A 496 101.03 3.55 55.10
N ASN A 497 101.63 3.67 53.90
CA ASN A 497 102.81 2.93 53.42
C ASN A 497 104.09 3.78 53.35
N HIS A 498 104.16 4.94 54.00
CA HIS A 498 105.28 5.77 54.30
C HIS A 498 105.41 5.93 55.81
#